data_45efe66258f0f9a20ff8bf741c1f4fbc
#
_entry.id   45efe66258f0f9a20ff8bf741c1f4fbc
#
_cell.length_a   1.000
_cell.length_b   1.000
_cell.length_c   1.000
_cell.angle_alpha   90.00
_cell.angle_beta   90.00
_cell.angle_gamma   90.00
#
_symmetry.space_group_name_H-M   'P 1'
#
loop_
_entity.id
_entity.type
_entity.pdbx_description
1 polymer ?
#
loop_
_entity_poly.entity_id
_entity_poly.type
_entity_poly.pdbx_seq_one_letter_code
_entity_poly.pdbx_strand_id
1 'polypeptide(L)'
;MYTAAVITISDKGYRGERVDTSGPNLVEILKEKGFDVTYTSIIPDEREMIKEELVKCSDELGIALVLTTGGTGFSPRDITPEAAMDIIERPTPGIPEAMRAESMRITPKGCLSRSVAGIRKRTLIITLPGSKKASQENILAVIDPVAHGLDMLYSEGSADCAK
;
A
#
# COMPACT_ATOMS: atom_id res chain seq x y z
N MET A 1 -14.76 -7.88 8.75
CA MET A 1 -13.89 -6.67 8.82
C MET A 1 -12.45 -7.16 8.68
N TYR A 2 -11.69 -6.64 7.72
CA TYR A 2 -10.30 -7.02 7.49
C TYR A 2 -9.35 -6.13 8.28
N THR A 3 -8.28 -6.72 8.80
CA THR A 3 -7.19 -5.96 9.44
C THR A 3 -6.38 -5.21 8.40
N ALA A 4 -5.88 -4.04 8.76
CA ALA A 4 -5.02 -3.24 7.89
C ALA A 4 -3.83 -2.64 8.63
N ALA A 5 -2.77 -2.36 7.87
CA ALA A 5 -1.61 -1.62 8.33
C ALA A 5 -1.30 -0.44 7.39
N VAL A 6 -0.76 0.61 7.97
CA VAL A 6 -0.22 1.76 7.22
C VAL A 6 1.23 2.00 7.64
N ILE A 7 2.14 1.92 6.67
CA ILE A 7 3.57 2.12 6.87
C ILE A 7 3.99 3.37 6.09
N THR A 8 4.46 4.39 6.79
CA THR A 8 5.03 5.58 6.15
C THR A 8 6.51 5.36 5.93
N ILE A 9 6.95 5.51 4.68
CA ILE A 9 8.35 5.35 4.29
C ILE A 9 8.91 6.73 3.99
N SER A 10 9.74 7.24 4.87
CA SER A 10 10.29 8.60 4.80
C SER A 10 11.51 8.74 5.71
N ASP A 11 12.66 9.05 5.14
CA ASP A 11 13.86 9.38 5.90
C ASP A 11 13.62 10.54 6.87
N LYS A 12 13.00 11.63 6.38
CA LYS A 12 12.72 12.82 7.19
C LYS A 12 11.67 12.57 8.28
N GLY A 13 10.62 11.81 7.95
CA GLY A 13 9.60 11.40 8.91
C GLY A 13 10.19 10.54 10.03
N TYR A 14 11.03 9.58 9.66
CA TYR A 14 11.72 8.70 10.61
C TYR A 14 12.64 9.44 11.57
N ARG A 15 13.37 10.48 11.10
CA ARG A 15 14.22 11.32 11.93
C ARG A 15 13.47 12.40 12.71
N GLY A 16 12.15 12.50 12.55
CA GLY A 16 11.36 13.55 13.22
C GLY A 16 11.51 14.95 12.61
N GLU A 17 12.08 15.07 11.42
CA GLU A 17 12.30 16.35 10.71
C GLU A 17 11.07 16.79 9.90
N ARG A 18 10.10 15.90 9.71
CA ARG A 18 8.86 16.17 9.00
C ARG A 18 7.69 15.47 9.68
N VAL A 19 6.57 16.20 9.83
CA VAL A 19 5.32 15.61 10.31
C VAL A 19 4.71 14.73 9.22
N ASP A 20 4.40 13.48 9.56
CA ASP A 20 3.68 12.58 8.67
C ASP A 20 2.20 12.99 8.59
N THR A 21 1.76 13.39 7.42
CA THR A 21 0.34 13.72 7.16
C THR A 21 -0.35 12.67 6.30
N SER A 22 0.40 11.89 5.53
CA SER A 22 -0.13 10.86 4.63
C SER A 22 -0.56 9.62 5.40
N GLY A 23 0.26 9.12 6.31
CA GLY A 23 -0.05 7.92 7.12
C GLY A 23 -1.36 8.08 7.90
N PRO A 24 -1.51 9.10 8.76
CA PRO A 24 -2.76 9.33 9.49
C PRO A 24 -3.99 9.50 8.59
N ASN A 25 -3.85 10.17 7.46
CA ASN A 25 -4.95 10.32 6.50
C ASN A 25 -5.39 8.98 5.89
N LEU A 26 -4.45 8.10 5.56
CA LEU A 26 -4.76 6.75 5.08
C LEU A 26 -5.45 5.90 6.15
N VAL A 27 -5.03 6.05 7.41
CA VAL A 27 -5.70 5.38 8.55
C VAL A 27 -7.16 5.78 8.65
N GLU A 28 -7.47 7.07 8.54
CA GLU A 28 -8.85 7.57 8.56
C GLU A 28 -9.67 7.01 7.39
N ILE A 29 -9.14 7.08 6.17
CA ILE A 29 -9.79 6.53 4.99
C ILE A 29 -10.10 5.04 5.16
N LEU A 30 -9.13 4.25 5.62
CA LEU A 30 -9.32 2.81 5.83
C LEU A 30 -10.42 2.53 6.87
N LYS A 31 -10.45 3.27 7.97
CA LYS A 31 -11.49 3.14 8.99
C LYS A 31 -12.88 3.48 8.44
N GLU A 32 -13.01 4.56 7.68
CA GLU A 32 -14.25 4.94 7.00
C GLU A 32 -14.73 3.87 6.01
N LYS A 33 -13.79 3.16 5.38
CA LYS A 33 -14.07 2.04 4.47
C LYS A 33 -14.26 0.69 5.16
N GLY A 34 -14.30 0.65 6.49
CA GLY A 34 -14.63 -0.54 7.27
C GLY A 34 -13.46 -1.48 7.53
N PHE A 35 -12.22 -1.01 7.42
CA PHE A 35 -11.03 -1.76 7.82
C PHE A 35 -10.67 -1.51 9.28
N ASP A 36 -10.14 -2.52 9.94
CA ASP A 36 -9.56 -2.43 11.27
C ASP A 36 -8.06 -2.16 11.17
N VAL A 37 -7.66 -0.91 11.38
CA VAL A 37 -6.24 -0.53 11.30
C VAL A 37 -5.56 -0.88 12.62
N THR A 38 -4.84 -2.01 12.62
CA THR A 38 -4.21 -2.58 13.81
C THR A 38 -2.71 -2.26 13.94
N TYR A 39 -2.10 -1.73 12.88
CA TYR A 39 -0.66 -1.46 12.89
C TYR A 39 -0.31 -0.21 12.08
N THR A 40 0.57 0.62 12.63
CA THR A 40 1.15 1.77 11.93
C THR A 40 2.62 1.91 12.30
N SER A 41 3.44 2.32 11.34
CA SER A 41 4.86 2.64 11.59
C SER A 41 5.38 3.71 10.63
N ILE A 42 6.52 4.29 10.99
CA ILE A 42 7.30 5.18 10.12
C ILE A 42 8.71 4.61 10.07
N ILE A 43 9.20 4.32 8.87
CA ILE A 43 10.52 3.75 8.63
C ILE A 43 11.28 4.55 7.57
N PRO A 44 12.62 4.47 7.56
CA PRO A 44 13.43 5.17 6.55
C PRO A 44 13.36 4.49 5.19
N ASP A 45 13.84 5.19 4.14
CA ASP A 45 13.97 4.68 2.77
C ASP A 45 15.16 3.71 2.66
N GLU A 46 15.08 2.59 3.39
CA GLU A 46 16.08 1.52 3.43
C GLU A 46 15.45 0.20 2.98
N ARG A 47 15.96 -0.38 1.90
CA ARG A 47 15.36 -1.57 1.25
C ARG A 47 15.14 -2.73 2.22
N GLU A 48 16.15 -3.09 3.01
CA GLU A 48 16.02 -4.22 3.95
C GLU A 48 15.04 -3.93 5.08
N MET A 49 15.01 -2.71 5.61
CA MET A 49 14.05 -2.33 6.66
C MET A 49 12.61 -2.36 6.15
N ILE A 50 12.39 -1.92 4.91
CA ILE A 50 11.06 -1.99 4.27
C ILE A 50 10.63 -3.44 4.11
N LYS A 51 11.52 -4.32 3.63
CA LYS A 51 11.24 -5.76 3.49
C LYS A 51 10.89 -6.40 4.82
N GLU A 52 11.70 -6.17 5.85
CA GLU A 52 11.47 -6.71 7.19
C GLU A 52 10.11 -6.28 7.75
N GLU A 53 9.76 -5.01 7.59
CA GLU A 53 8.48 -4.47 8.05
C GLU A 53 7.28 -5.06 7.31
N LEU A 54 7.37 -5.24 5.99
CA LEU A 54 6.34 -5.87 5.18
C LEU A 54 6.19 -7.36 5.52
N VAL A 55 7.29 -8.08 5.72
CA VAL A 55 7.29 -9.48 6.14
C VAL A 55 6.69 -9.63 7.54
N LYS A 56 7.03 -8.76 8.48
CA LYS A 56 6.42 -8.73 9.81
C LYS A 56 4.89 -8.58 9.72
N CYS A 57 4.41 -7.61 8.94
CA CYS A 57 2.97 -7.42 8.77
C CYS A 57 2.26 -8.63 8.17
N SER A 58 2.87 -9.28 7.17
CA SER A 58 2.27 -10.42 6.48
C SER A 58 2.43 -11.74 7.23
N ASP A 59 3.64 -12.04 7.70
CA ASP A 59 4.00 -13.38 8.18
C ASP A 59 3.79 -13.57 9.68
N GLU A 60 4.03 -12.52 10.47
CA GLU A 60 3.92 -12.56 11.92
C GLU A 60 2.57 -12.03 12.41
N LEU A 61 2.13 -10.87 11.90
CA LEU A 61 0.90 -10.23 12.31
C LEU A 61 -0.33 -10.70 11.52
N GLY A 62 -0.15 -11.31 10.36
CA GLY A 62 -1.24 -11.83 9.53
C GLY A 62 -2.23 -10.77 9.06
N ILE A 63 -1.74 -9.56 8.80
CA ILE A 63 -2.58 -8.43 8.39
C ILE A 63 -3.08 -8.64 6.96
N ALA A 64 -4.38 -8.41 6.73
CA ALA A 64 -5.00 -8.66 5.44
C ALA A 64 -4.62 -7.64 4.36
N LEU A 65 -4.50 -6.35 4.72
CA LEU A 65 -4.16 -5.26 3.81
C LEU A 65 -3.01 -4.42 4.38
N VAL A 66 -1.91 -4.30 3.65
CA VAL A 66 -0.79 -3.43 4.02
C VAL A 66 -0.65 -2.32 2.98
N LEU A 67 -0.79 -1.08 3.40
CA LEU A 67 -0.51 0.09 2.59
C LEU A 67 0.83 0.69 3.02
N THR A 68 1.69 0.98 2.04
CA THR A 68 2.84 1.86 2.28
C THR A 68 2.59 3.21 1.61
N THR A 69 3.15 4.28 2.16
CA THR A 69 3.12 5.61 1.54
C THR A 69 4.53 6.21 1.55
N GLY A 70 5.03 6.55 0.38
CA GLY A 70 6.36 7.11 0.15
C GLY A 70 7.32 6.18 -0.58
N GLY A 71 8.40 6.74 -1.10
CA GLY A 71 9.49 6.03 -1.77
C GLY A 71 9.14 5.40 -3.12
N THR A 72 8.13 5.93 -3.83
CA THR A 72 7.65 5.35 -5.10
C THR A 72 7.95 6.20 -6.34
N GLY A 73 8.71 7.27 -6.20
CA GLY A 73 9.07 8.16 -7.30
C GLY A 73 10.45 7.90 -7.90
N PHE A 74 11.06 8.96 -8.40
CA PHE A 74 12.37 8.92 -9.09
C PHE A 74 13.52 9.46 -8.24
N SER A 75 13.27 9.82 -6.99
CA SER A 75 14.36 10.27 -6.10
C SER A 75 15.36 9.14 -5.88
N PRO A 76 16.67 9.46 -5.72
CA PRO A 76 17.70 8.43 -5.58
C PRO A 76 17.49 7.46 -4.42
N ARG A 77 16.80 7.90 -3.36
CA ARG A 77 16.48 7.09 -2.20
C ARG A 77 15.17 6.30 -2.33
N ASP A 78 14.34 6.59 -3.36
CA ASP A 78 13.08 5.88 -3.57
C ASP A 78 13.35 4.42 -3.96
N ILE A 79 12.99 3.49 -3.07
CA ILE A 79 13.29 2.06 -3.20
C ILE A 79 12.10 1.17 -2.77
N THR A 80 10.96 1.77 -2.43
CA THR A 80 9.80 1.03 -1.93
C THR A 80 9.28 -0.02 -2.90
N PRO A 81 9.14 0.27 -4.23
CA PRO A 81 8.66 -0.74 -5.17
C PRO A 81 9.56 -1.97 -5.24
N GLU A 82 10.88 -1.77 -5.26
CA GLU A 82 11.86 -2.85 -5.32
C GLU A 82 11.81 -3.70 -4.04
N ALA A 83 11.76 -3.06 -2.88
CA ALA A 83 11.65 -3.75 -1.60
C ALA A 83 10.36 -4.59 -1.51
N ALA A 84 9.23 -4.03 -1.94
CA ALA A 84 7.96 -4.75 -1.96
C ALA A 84 8.00 -5.94 -2.93
N MET A 85 8.54 -5.76 -4.13
CA MET A 85 8.64 -6.84 -5.13
C MET A 85 9.58 -7.97 -4.69
N ASP A 86 10.58 -7.70 -3.86
CA ASP A 86 11.46 -8.74 -3.30
C ASP A 86 10.69 -9.76 -2.44
N ILE A 87 9.58 -9.37 -1.83
CA ILE A 87 8.84 -10.23 -0.89
C ILE A 87 7.44 -10.62 -1.39
N ILE A 88 6.94 -9.99 -2.43
CA ILE A 88 5.67 -10.33 -3.06
C ILE A 88 5.81 -11.67 -3.78
N GLU A 89 4.88 -12.58 -3.54
CA GLU A 89 4.84 -13.91 -4.17
C GLU A 89 4.00 -13.91 -5.45
N ARG A 90 2.91 -13.15 -5.48
CA ARG A 90 1.99 -13.03 -6.63
C ARG A 90 1.71 -11.56 -6.93
N PRO A 91 2.31 -10.98 -7.98
CA PRO A 91 2.00 -9.60 -8.39
C PRO A 91 0.53 -9.41 -8.78
N THR A 92 -0.02 -8.24 -8.44
CA THR A 92 -1.38 -7.83 -8.81
C THR A 92 -1.31 -6.53 -9.62
N PRO A 93 -0.85 -6.58 -10.89
CA PRO A 93 -0.51 -5.39 -11.67
C PRO A 93 -1.71 -4.49 -11.99
N GLY A 94 -2.92 -5.02 -11.98
CA GLY A 94 -4.14 -4.25 -12.24
C GLY A 94 -4.40 -3.15 -11.21
N ILE A 95 -3.98 -3.34 -9.96
CA ILE A 95 -4.16 -2.32 -8.91
C ILE A 95 -3.30 -1.08 -9.19
N PRO A 96 -1.98 -1.15 -9.35
CA PRO A 96 -1.17 0.03 -9.66
C PRO A 96 -1.48 0.62 -11.05
N GLU A 97 -1.92 -0.17 -12.01
CA GLU A 97 -2.41 0.32 -13.31
C GLU A 97 -3.62 1.23 -13.13
N ALA A 98 -4.62 0.81 -12.35
CA ALA A 98 -5.81 1.61 -12.05
C ALA A 98 -5.45 2.89 -11.26
N MET A 99 -4.54 2.80 -10.31
CA MET A 99 -4.03 3.95 -9.56
C MET A 99 -3.35 4.97 -10.48
N ARG A 100 -2.48 4.53 -11.38
CA ARG A 100 -1.82 5.41 -12.36
C ARG A 100 -2.80 5.99 -13.38
N ALA A 101 -3.78 5.21 -13.83
CA ALA A 101 -4.82 5.71 -14.73
C ALA A 101 -5.59 6.87 -14.10
N GLU A 102 -5.99 6.75 -12.83
CA GLU A 102 -6.65 7.85 -12.12
C GLU A 102 -5.71 9.05 -11.93
N SER A 103 -4.45 8.83 -11.55
CA SER A 103 -3.46 9.89 -11.43
C SER A 103 -3.26 10.64 -12.75
N MET A 104 -3.22 9.94 -13.88
CA MET A 104 -3.07 10.53 -15.21
C MET A 104 -4.26 11.40 -15.64
N ARG A 105 -5.45 11.13 -15.12
CA ARG A 105 -6.62 12.02 -15.32
C ARG A 105 -6.47 13.37 -14.63
N ILE A 106 -5.71 13.40 -13.53
CA ILE A 106 -5.51 14.58 -12.68
C ILE A 106 -4.27 15.35 -13.13
N THR A 107 -3.16 14.66 -13.39
CA THR A 107 -1.88 15.24 -13.80
C THR A 107 -1.06 14.29 -14.67
N PRO A 108 -0.39 14.80 -15.74
CA PRO A 108 0.52 13.98 -16.54
C PRO A 108 1.67 13.37 -15.73
N LYS A 109 2.05 13.98 -14.60
CA LYS A 109 3.08 13.46 -13.69
C LYS A 109 2.72 12.11 -13.05
N GLY A 110 1.45 11.71 -13.11
CA GLY A 110 0.99 10.42 -12.62
C GLY A 110 1.74 9.22 -13.24
N CYS A 111 2.23 9.35 -14.48
CA CYS A 111 3.03 8.30 -15.12
C CYS A 111 4.40 8.05 -14.47
N LEU A 112 4.87 8.94 -13.60
CA LEU A 112 6.14 8.79 -12.90
C LEU A 112 6.03 7.94 -11.63
N SER A 113 4.82 7.59 -11.21
CA SER A 113 4.62 6.67 -10.08
C SER A 113 5.12 5.27 -10.45
N ARG A 114 6.01 4.73 -9.62
CA ARG A 114 6.52 3.36 -9.75
C ARG A 114 5.85 2.41 -8.77
N SER A 115 4.65 2.78 -8.26
CA SER A 115 3.86 1.97 -7.34
C SER A 115 3.62 0.56 -7.86
N VAL A 116 3.66 -0.40 -6.94
CA VAL A 116 3.41 -1.82 -7.18
C VAL A 116 2.38 -2.36 -6.19
N ALA A 117 1.80 -3.51 -6.50
CA ALA A 117 0.96 -4.25 -5.58
C ALA A 117 1.11 -5.74 -5.80
N GLY A 118 0.84 -6.52 -4.75
CA GLY A 118 0.89 -7.96 -4.84
C GLY A 118 0.54 -8.65 -3.53
N ILE A 119 0.44 -9.96 -3.62
CA ILE A 119 0.05 -10.83 -2.52
C ILE A 119 1.27 -11.56 -1.98
N ARG A 120 1.40 -11.56 -0.65
CA ARG A 120 2.27 -12.45 0.10
C ARG A 120 1.44 -13.24 1.08
N LYS A 121 1.43 -14.57 0.99
CA LYS A 121 0.52 -15.45 1.76
C LYS A 121 -0.94 -15.00 1.60
N ARG A 122 -1.55 -14.48 2.65
CA ARG A 122 -2.92 -13.94 2.64
C ARG A 122 -2.96 -12.42 2.86
N THR A 123 -1.85 -11.74 2.62
CA THR A 123 -1.72 -10.28 2.74
C THR A 123 -1.66 -9.64 1.36
N LEU A 124 -2.53 -8.69 1.08
CA LEU A 124 -2.40 -7.80 -0.06
C LEU A 124 -1.56 -6.58 0.35
N ILE A 125 -0.50 -6.32 -0.39
CA ILE A 125 0.42 -5.19 -0.19
C ILE A 125 0.23 -4.21 -1.35
N ILE A 126 0.04 -2.92 -1.05
CA ILE A 126 -0.09 -1.86 -2.05
C ILE A 126 0.85 -0.71 -1.66
N THR A 127 1.73 -0.32 -2.58
CA THR A 127 2.59 0.84 -2.37
C THR A 127 1.94 2.10 -2.97
N LEU A 128 1.90 3.17 -2.20
CA LEU A 128 1.24 4.44 -2.55
C LEU A 128 2.26 5.59 -2.61
N PRO A 129 1.96 6.65 -3.38
CA PRO A 129 2.77 7.87 -3.39
C PRO A 129 2.92 8.48 -1.99
N GLY A 130 3.99 9.26 -1.80
CA GLY A 130 4.29 9.89 -0.51
C GLY A 130 3.44 11.10 -0.18
N SER A 131 2.88 11.81 -1.16
CA SER A 131 2.04 12.97 -0.87
C SER A 131 0.66 12.56 -0.37
N LYS A 132 0.14 13.30 0.62
CA LYS A 132 -1.20 13.08 1.18
C LYS A 132 -2.26 13.05 0.09
N LYS A 133 -2.25 14.03 -0.83
CA LYS A 133 -3.23 14.13 -1.92
C LYS A 133 -3.15 12.93 -2.86
N ALA A 134 -1.97 12.60 -3.37
CA ALA A 134 -1.82 11.52 -4.34
C ALA A 134 -2.09 10.14 -3.73
N SER A 135 -1.66 9.88 -2.49
CA SER A 135 -1.97 8.63 -1.80
C SER A 135 -3.46 8.45 -1.56
N GLN A 136 -4.17 9.52 -1.19
CA GLN A 136 -5.62 9.51 -1.04
C GLN A 136 -6.33 9.24 -2.37
N GLU A 137 -5.98 9.96 -3.43
CA GLU A 137 -6.56 9.77 -4.76
C GLU A 137 -6.37 8.33 -5.26
N ASN A 138 -5.16 7.78 -5.06
CA ASN A 138 -4.83 6.43 -5.50
C ASN A 138 -5.60 5.36 -4.73
N ILE A 139 -5.63 5.43 -3.40
CA ILE A 139 -6.34 4.39 -2.62
C ILE A 139 -7.85 4.45 -2.85
N LEU A 140 -8.44 5.63 -2.97
CA LEU A 140 -9.87 5.77 -3.24
C LEU A 140 -10.28 5.24 -4.62
N ALA A 141 -9.37 5.24 -5.59
CA ALA A 141 -9.62 4.67 -6.90
C ALA A 141 -9.74 3.12 -6.88
N VAL A 142 -9.15 2.46 -5.89
CA VAL A 142 -9.04 0.98 -5.89
C VAL A 142 -9.59 0.30 -4.63
N ILE A 143 -9.97 1.04 -3.59
CA ILE A 143 -10.33 0.44 -2.30
C ILE A 143 -11.55 -0.49 -2.37
N ASP A 144 -12.55 -0.16 -3.18
CA ASP A 144 -13.75 -0.98 -3.31
C ASP A 144 -13.45 -2.32 -4.02
N PRO A 145 -12.77 -2.35 -5.20
CA PRO A 145 -12.32 -3.62 -5.78
C PRO A 145 -11.28 -4.35 -4.90
N VAL A 146 -10.45 -3.64 -4.13
CA VAL A 146 -9.52 -4.27 -3.17
C VAL A 146 -10.28 -5.04 -2.09
N ALA A 147 -11.36 -4.47 -1.54
CA ALA A 147 -12.19 -5.16 -0.55
C ALA A 147 -12.76 -6.48 -1.13
N HIS A 148 -13.27 -6.44 -2.36
CA HIS A 148 -13.73 -7.64 -3.05
C HIS A 148 -12.59 -8.66 -3.30
N GLY A 149 -11.41 -8.18 -3.68
CA GLY A 149 -10.22 -9.02 -3.83
C GLY A 149 -9.82 -9.74 -2.55
N LEU A 150 -9.97 -9.08 -1.40
CA LEU A 150 -9.74 -9.68 -0.09
C LEU A 150 -10.79 -10.75 0.22
N ASP A 151 -12.06 -10.53 -0.13
CA ASP A 151 -13.10 -11.55 0.02
C ASP A 151 -12.72 -12.83 -0.75
N MET A 152 -12.21 -12.69 -1.97
CA MET A 152 -11.70 -13.81 -2.76
C MET A 152 -10.47 -14.47 -2.11
N LEU A 153 -9.52 -13.68 -1.63
CA LEU A 153 -8.28 -14.17 -1.01
C LEU A 153 -8.56 -14.96 0.28
N TYR A 154 -9.61 -14.57 1.00
CA TYR A 154 -10.01 -15.20 2.26
C TYR A 154 -11.12 -16.24 2.10
N SER A 155 -11.67 -16.41 0.89
CA SER A 155 -12.60 -17.49 0.60
C SER A 155 -11.89 -18.85 0.60
N GLU A 156 -12.60 -19.90 1.00
CA GLU A 156 -12.10 -21.29 0.94
C GLU A 156 -12.26 -21.91 -0.47
N GLY A 157 -12.09 -21.11 -1.52
CA GLY A 157 -12.17 -21.57 -2.90
C GLY A 157 -13.58 -21.62 -3.51
N SER A 158 -14.59 -21.08 -2.81
CA SER A 158 -15.99 -21.06 -3.24
C SER A 158 -16.50 -19.71 -3.74
N ALA A 159 -15.61 -18.70 -3.90
CA ALA A 159 -16.03 -17.40 -4.40
C ALA A 159 -16.31 -17.48 -5.91
N ASP A 160 -17.58 -17.56 -6.27
CA ASP A 160 -18.06 -17.38 -7.64
C ASP A 160 -17.78 -15.93 -8.07
N CYS A 161 -16.82 -15.73 -8.94
CA CYS A 161 -16.52 -14.42 -9.55
C CYS A 161 -17.58 -13.96 -10.56
N ALA A 162 -18.68 -14.71 -10.68
CA ALA A 162 -19.77 -14.45 -11.62
C ALA A 162 -20.93 -13.75 -10.92
N LYS A 163 -20.79 -12.46 -10.63
CA LYS A 163 -21.95 -11.54 -10.48
C LYS A 163 -21.58 -10.13 -10.85
#